data_4535d4761cf6b17b5e10fa6bfeb3d582
#
_entry.id   4535d4761cf6b17b5e10fa6bfeb3d582
#
_cell.length_a   1.000
_cell.length_b   1.000
_cell.length_c   1.000
_cell.angle_alpha   90.00
_cell.angle_beta   90.00
_cell.angle_gamma   90.00
#
_symmetry.space_group_name_H-M   'P 1'
#
loop_
_entity.id
_entity.type
_entity.pdbx_description
1 polymer ?
#
loop_
_entity_poly.entity_id
_entity_poly.type
_entity_poly.pdbx_seq_one_letter_code
_entity_poly.pdbx_strand_id
1 'polypeptide(L)'
;CVLKINSGAGGTESQDWASMLLRMYTRWAEANGYKISVANYQEGDEAGIKTATLNIEGDYAYGYLKGENGVHRLVRVSPYNAQGKRMTSFASVFVTPLVDDTIEVKIDQAAISWDTFRSGGAGGQNVNKVESGVRLRYQFKDPYTGEEEEILIENTETRDQPKNRENA
;
A
#
# COMPACT_ATOMS: atom_id res chain seq x y z
N CYS A 1 -6.75 12.11 5.71
CA CYS A 1 -6.22 10.82 5.22
C CYS A 1 -6.17 10.78 3.71
N VAL A 2 -5.41 9.85 3.17
CA VAL A 2 -5.31 9.57 1.73
C VAL A 2 -6.03 8.26 1.45
N LEU A 3 -6.97 8.26 0.50
CA LEU A 3 -7.70 7.08 0.07
C LEU A 3 -7.40 6.82 -1.40
N LYS A 4 -6.82 5.66 -1.69
CA LYS A 4 -6.48 5.23 -3.06
C LYS A 4 -7.37 4.08 -3.48
N ILE A 5 -7.96 4.19 -4.67
CA ILE A 5 -8.78 3.15 -5.28
C ILE A 5 -8.08 2.68 -6.55
N ASN A 6 -7.97 1.37 -6.72
CA ASN A 6 -7.47 0.76 -7.96
C ASN A 6 -8.48 -0.26 -8.47
N SER A 7 -8.77 -0.22 -9.76
CA SER A 7 -9.53 -1.29 -10.40
C SER A 7 -8.73 -2.60 -10.36
N GLY A 8 -9.41 -3.70 -10.14
CA GLY A 8 -8.82 -5.04 -10.10
C GLY A 8 -9.19 -5.89 -11.32
N ALA A 9 -9.28 -7.19 -11.11
CA ALA A 9 -9.72 -8.11 -12.14
C ALA A 9 -11.18 -7.86 -12.55
N GLY A 10 -11.49 -7.95 -13.84
CA GLY A 10 -12.83 -7.77 -14.39
C GLY A 10 -12.95 -6.74 -15.51
N GLY A 11 -11.83 -6.20 -16.01
CA GLY A 11 -11.81 -5.28 -17.16
C GLY A 11 -12.65 -4.03 -16.93
N THR A 12 -13.46 -3.65 -17.93
CA THR A 12 -14.35 -2.47 -17.88
C THR A 12 -15.29 -2.49 -16.69
N GLU A 13 -15.81 -3.66 -16.31
CA GLU A 13 -16.70 -3.80 -15.15
C GLU A 13 -16.00 -3.44 -13.84
N SER A 14 -14.73 -3.84 -13.66
CA SER A 14 -13.96 -3.47 -12.46
C SER A 14 -13.60 -1.99 -12.42
N GLN A 15 -13.39 -1.38 -13.59
CA GLN A 15 -13.15 0.06 -13.71
C GLN A 15 -14.41 0.87 -13.37
N ASP A 16 -15.57 0.39 -13.77
CA ASP A 16 -16.86 0.98 -13.36
C ASP A 16 -17.11 0.81 -11.86
N TRP A 17 -16.84 -0.38 -11.33
CA TRP A 17 -16.92 -0.61 -9.88
C TRP A 17 -16.02 0.32 -9.07
N ALA A 18 -14.78 0.52 -9.49
CA ALA A 18 -13.88 1.49 -8.87
C ALA A 18 -14.44 2.92 -8.89
N SER A 19 -15.07 3.33 -9.99
CA SER A 19 -15.77 4.61 -10.11
C SER A 19 -16.95 4.73 -9.14
N MET A 20 -17.71 3.65 -8.95
CA MET A 20 -18.80 3.62 -7.96
C MET A 20 -18.30 3.78 -6.53
N LEU A 21 -17.19 3.13 -6.17
CA LEU A 21 -16.54 3.30 -4.88
C LEU A 21 -16.06 4.74 -4.67
N LEU A 22 -15.42 5.34 -5.69
CA LEU A 22 -15.00 6.72 -5.65
C LEU A 22 -16.17 7.66 -5.34
N ARG A 23 -17.28 7.47 -6.03
CA ARG A 23 -18.50 8.25 -5.80
C ARG A 23 -19.05 8.05 -4.39
N MET A 24 -19.06 6.81 -3.90
CA MET A 24 -19.54 6.47 -2.56
C MET A 24 -18.74 7.21 -1.48
N TYR A 25 -17.42 7.15 -1.54
CA TYR A 25 -16.56 7.82 -0.56
C TYR A 25 -16.63 9.35 -0.66
N THR A 26 -16.70 9.87 -1.89
CA THR A 26 -16.86 11.31 -2.11
C THR A 26 -18.15 11.82 -1.47
N ARG A 27 -19.26 11.16 -1.71
CA ARG A 27 -20.56 11.53 -1.12
C ARG A 27 -20.61 11.38 0.38
N TRP A 28 -20.01 10.30 0.91
CA TRP A 28 -19.91 10.11 2.34
C TRP A 28 -19.11 11.24 3.00
N ALA A 29 -17.99 11.61 2.44
CA ALA A 29 -17.15 12.67 2.96
C ALA A 29 -17.86 14.05 2.89
N GLU A 30 -18.52 14.36 1.80
CA GLU A 30 -19.34 15.58 1.67
C GLU A 30 -20.46 15.63 2.69
N ALA A 31 -21.19 14.53 2.87
CA ALA A 31 -22.29 14.43 3.83
C ALA A 31 -21.83 14.61 5.30
N ASN A 32 -20.58 14.27 5.60
CA ASN A 32 -19.99 14.45 6.94
C ASN A 32 -19.17 15.74 7.08
N GLY A 33 -19.20 16.63 6.09
CA GLY A 33 -18.51 17.92 6.14
C GLY A 33 -17.00 17.86 6.00
N TYR A 34 -16.45 16.77 5.44
CA TYR A 34 -15.03 16.65 5.18
C TYR A 34 -14.63 17.39 3.90
N LYS A 35 -13.41 17.92 3.92
CA LYS A 35 -12.80 18.53 2.74
C LYS A 35 -12.17 17.46 1.87
N ILE A 36 -12.52 17.45 0.57
CA ILE A 36 -12.03 16.47 -0.38
C ILE A 36 -11.25 17.18 -1.49
N SER A 37 -10.11 16.60 -1.87
CA SER A 37 -9.38 16.97 -3.07
C SER A 37 -8.89 15.72 -3.80
N VAL A 38 -8.86 15.79 -5.13
CA VAL A 38 -8.34 14.71 -5.98
C VAL A 38 -6.86 14.94 -6.19
N ALA A 39 -6.03 14.02 -5.71
CA ALA A 39 -4.58 14.07 -5.86
C ALA A 39 -4.10 13.39 -7.14
N ASN A 40 -4.79 12.31 -7.56
CA ASN A 40 -4.50 11.58 -8.80
C ASN A 40 -5.79 10.99 -9.34
N TYR A 41 -5.90 10.95 -10.68
CA TYR A 41 -7.06 10.39 -11.36
C TYR A 41 -6.65 9.85 -12.72
N GLN A 42 -6.95 8.59 -12.98
CA GLN A 42 -6.73 7.96 -14.29
C GLN A 42 -8.01 7.28 -14.74
N GLU A 43 -8.55 7.75 -15.84
CA GLU A 43 -9.75 7.19 -16.46
C GLU A 43 -9.54 5.74 -16.94
N GLY A 44 -10.64 5.00 -16.98
CA GLY A 44 -10.69 3.68 -17.61
C GLY A 44 -10.61 3.78 -19.13
N ASP A 45 -10.38 2.64 -19.78
CA ASP A 45 -10.24 2.61 -21.25
C ASP A 45 -11.56 2.88 -21.97
N GLU A 46 -12.67 2.38 -21.46
CA GLU A 46 -14.02 2.54 -22.03
C GLU A 46 -14.99 3.20 -21.04
N ALA A 47 -14.85 2.91 -19.75
CA ALA A 47 -15.67 3.45 -18.69
C ALA A 47 -14.95 3.36 -17.33
N GLY A 48 -15.43 4.12 -16.36
CA GLY A 48 -14.92 4.09 -14.99
C GLY A 48 -13.52 4.65 -14.84
N ILE A 49 -12.77 4.13 -13.87
CA ILE A 49 -11.43 4.57 -13.52
C ILE A 49 -10.47 3.39 -13.36
N LYS A 50 -9.22 3.57 -13.73
CA LYS A 50 -8.12 2.65 -13.40
C LYS A 50 -7.62 2.86 -11.98
N THR A 51 -7.38 4.11 -11.62
CA THR A 51 -6.95 4.51 -10.29
C THR A 51 -7.44 5.91 -9.95
N ALA A 52 -7.70 6.15 -8.68
CA ALA A 52 -7.94 7.49 -8.16
C ALA A 52 -7.38 7.59 -6.73
N THR A 53 -6.86 8.76 -6.40
CA THR A 53 -6.38 9.08 -5.07
C THR A 53 -7.09 10.33 -4.57
N LEU A 54 -7.74 10.21 -3.41
CA LEU A 54 -8.43 11.30 -2.73
C LEU A 54 -7.67 11.69 -1.47
N ASN A 55 -7.54 13.00 -1.24
CA ASN A 55 -7.22 13.55 0.06
C ASN A 55 -8.52 13.93 0.77
N ILE A 56 -8.78 13.33 1.92
CA ILE A 56 -9.95 13.57 2.74
C ILE A 56 -9.49 14.15 4.07
N GLU A 57 -9.86 15.40 4.33
CA GLU A 57 -9.46 16.14 5.53
C GLU A 57 -10.65 16.38 6.42
N GLY A 58 -10.49 16.05 7.68
CA GLY A 58 -11.50 16.26 8.72
C GLY A 58 -11.20 15.42 9.95
N ASP A 59 -11.91 15.71 11.03
CA ASP A 59 -11.72 15.03 12.30
C ASP A 59 -12.08 13.55 12.19
N TYR A 60 -11.14 12.70 12.59
CA TYR A 60 -11.29 11.24 12.60
C TYR A 60 -11.53 10.59 11.24
N ALA A 61 -11.22 11.28 10.13
CA ALA A 61 -11.41 10.73 8.78
C ALA A 61 -10.70 9.39 8.58
N TYR A 62 -9.43 9.28 8.98
CA TYR A 62 -8.70 8.03 8.93
C TYR A 62 -9.31 6.94 9.82
N GLY A 63 -9.71 7.30 11.04
CA GLY A 63 -10.34 6.37 11.97
C GLY A 63 -11.61 5.72 11.43
N TYR A 64 -12.44 6.48 10.72
CA TYR A 64 -13.63 5.96 10.06
C TYR A 64 -13.32 5.12 8.83
N LEU A 65 -12.34 5.54 8.03
CA LEU A 65 -12.07 4.93 6.72
C LEU A 65 -11.05 3.79 6.75
N LYS A 66 -10.24 3.67 7.79
CA LYS A 66 -9.21 2.61 7.89
C LYS A 66 -9.76 1.19 7.72
N GLY A 67 -10.99 0.96 8.16
CA GLY A 67 -11.67 -0.33 8.01
C GLY A 67 -12.04 -0.68 6.57
N GLU A 68 -11.99 0.28 5.65
CA GLU A 68 -12.26 0.08 4.22
C GLU A 68 -11.06 -0.51 3.46
N ASN A 69 -9.87 -0.59 4.08
CA ASN A 69 -8.69 -1.22 3.49
C ASN A 69 -8.98 -2.65 3.05
N GLY A 70 -8.66 -2.95 1.81
CA GLY A 70 -8.81 -4.29 1.27
C GLY A 70 -9.39 -4.34 -0.12
N VAL A 71 -9.82 -5.53 -0.51
CA VAL A 71 -10.42 -5.80 -1.83
C VAL A 71 -11.94 -5.83 -1.70
N HIS A 72 -12.61 -4.99 -2.46
CA HIS A 72 -14.06 -4.87 -2.50
C HIS A 72 -14.62 -5.63 -3.71
N ARG A 73 -15.55 -6.53 -3.46
CA ARG A 73 -16.19 -7.36 -4.48
C ARG A 73 -17.56 -6.81 -4.85
N LEU A 74 -17.82 -6.69 -6.16
CA LEU A 74 -19.14 -6.44 -6.71
C LEU A 74 -19.63 -7.67 -7.49
N VAL A 75 -20.83 -8.10 -7.21
CA VAL A 75 -21.52 -9.14 -7.96
C VAL A 75 -22.83 -8.56 -8.50
N ARG A 76 -22.93 -8.42 -9.81
CA ARG A 76 -24.15 -7.91 -10.47
C ARG A 76 -24.28 -8.42 -11.89
N VAL A 77 -25.46 -8.22 -12.48
CA VAL A 77 -25.60 -8.29 -13.93
C VAL A 77 -24.96 -7.04 -14.53
N SER A 78 -23.88 -7.23 -15.30
CA SER A 78 -23.10 -6.11 -15.82
C SER A 78 -23.82 -5.43 -16.97
N PRO A 79 -23.92 -4.08 -16.99
CA PRO A 79 -24.42 -3.34 -18.14
C PRO A 79 -23.50 -3.40 -19.36
N TYR A 80 -22.23 -3.82 -19.16
CA TYR A 80 -21.22 -3.98 -20.22
C TYR A 80 -21.19 -5.39 -20.82
N ASN A 81 -22.00 -6.30 -20.31
CA ASN A 81 -22.11 -7.67 -20.80
C ASN A 81 -23.38 -7.83 -21.67
N ALA A 82 -23.18 -7.95 -22.98
CA ALA A 82 -24.28 -8.11 -23.93
C ALA A 82 -25.16 -9.34 -23.68
N GLN A 83 -24.67 -10.37 -23.02
CA GLN A 83 -25.38 -11.60 -22.68
C GLN A 83 -26.18 -11.48 -21.38
N GLY A 84 -26.11 -10.38 -20.66
CA GLY A 84 -26.82 -10.17 -19.40
C GLY A 84 -26.39 -11.14 -18.28
N LYS A 85 -25.19 -11.67 -18.33
CA LYS A 85 -24.67 -12.60 -17.31
C LYS A 85 -24.31 -11.88 -16.03
N ARG A 86 -24.49 -12.59 -14.92
CA ARG A 86 -23.97 -12.18 -13.62
C ARG A 86 -22.45 -12.22 -13.62
N MET A 87 -21.84 -11.08 -13.30
CA MET A 87 -20.39 -10.89 -13.30
C MET A 87 -19.88 -10.57 -11.90
N THR A 88 -18.65 -10.96 -11.64
CA THR A 88 -17.92 -10.60 -10.41
C THR A 88 -16.72 -9.75 -10.78
N SER A 89 -16.57 -8.63 -10.10
CA SER A 89 -15.42 -7.74 -10.27
C SER A 89 -14.86 -7.29 -8.92
N PHE A 90 -13.61 -6.86 -8.94
CA PHE A 90 -12.88 -6.46 -7.75
C PHE A 90 -12.26 -5.08 -7.93
N ALA A 91 -12.21 -4.32 -6.85
CA ALA A 91 -11.44 -3.09 -6.75
C ALA A 91 -10.79 -3.03 -5.37
N SER A 92 -9.57 -2.53 -5.31
CA SER A 92 -8.84 -2.38 -4.05
C SER A 92 -8.95 -0.96 -3.51
N VAL A 93 -9.09 -0.85 -2.20
CA VAL A 93 -9.07 0.40 -1.46
C VAL A 93 -7.93 0.37 -0.47
N PHE A 94 -7.14 1.43 -0.48
CA PHE A 94 -6.02 1.61 0.44
C PHE A 94 -6.11 2.98 1.11
N VAL A 95 -6.22 2.99 2.43
CA VAL A 95 -6.36 4.20 3.23
C VAL A 95 -5.14 4.37 4.11
N THR A 96 -4.50 5.54 4.03
CA THR A 96 -3.35 5.90 4.86
C THR A 96 -3.60 7.23 5.57
N PRO A 97 -3.04 7.43 6.77
CA PRO A 97 -3.09 8.73 7.41
C PRO A 97 -2.25 9.75 6.64
N LEU A 98 -2.65 11.01 6.65
CA LEU A 98 -1.75 12.10 6.29
C LEU A 98 -0.75 12.28 7.41
N VAL A 99 0.51 12.06 7.09
CA VAL A 99 1.63 12.29 8.00
C VAL A 99 2.11 13.72 7.77
N ASP A 100 2.02 14.56 8.78
CA ASP A 100 2.70 15.85 8.80
C ASP A 100 4.11 15.69 9.39
N ASP A 101 5.02 16.62 9.09
CA ASP A 101 6.41 16.60 9.56
C ASP A 101 6.56 16.81 11.08
N THR A 102 5.46 16.81 11.85
CA THR A 102 5.48 16.98 13.31
C THR A 102 5.85 15.71 14.05
N ILE A 103 5.79 14.54 13.40
CA ILE A 103 6.20 13.27 13.99
C ILE A 103 7.63 12.98 13.58
N GLU A 104 8.56 13.22 14.49
CA GLU A 104 9.96 12.84 14.32
C GLU A 104 10.16 11.39 14.74
N VAL A 105 10.50 10.53 13.77
CA VAL A 105 10.87 9.15 14.05
C VAL A 105 12.35 9.10 14.36
N LYS A 106 12.69 8.79 15.62
CA LYS A 106 14.08 8.56 16.04
C LYS A 106 14.39 7.08 15.99
N ILE A 107 15.36 6.73 15.16
CA ILE A 107 15.86 5.35 15.08
C ILE A 107 16.94 5.20 16.15
N ASP A 108 16.72 4.30 17.11
CA ASP A 108 17.74 3.95 18.09
C ASP A 108 18.77 3.00 17.47
N GLN A 109 19.95 3.52 17.18
CA GLN A 109 21.05 2.75 16.61
C GLN A 109 21.48 1.56 17.49
N ALA A 110 21.27 1.65 18.80
CA ALA A 110 21.59 0.57 19.73
C ALA A 110 20.63 -0.62 19.64
N ALA A 111 19.41 -0.39 19.13
CA ALA A 111 18.40 -1.42 18.89
C ALA A 111 18.54 -2.13 17.53
N ILE A 112 19.51 -1.72 16.71
CA ILE A 112 19.81 -2.33 15.42
C ILE A 112 20.89 -3.38 15.59
N SER A 113 20.60 -4.60 15.16
CA SER A 113 21.59 -5.67 15.03
C SER A 113 21.78 -6.05 13.56
N TRP A 114 23.03 -6.39 13.21
CA TRP A 114 23.41 -6.72 11.85
C TRP A 114 23.95 -8.13 11.78
N ASP A 115 23.41 -8.94 10.86
CA ASP A 115 23.92 -10.24 10.50
C ASP A 115 24.33 -10.25 9.04
N THR A 116 25.38 -10.99 8.71
CA THR A 116 25.79 -11.24 7.33
C THR A 116 25.49 -12.68 6.96
N PHE A 117 25.13 -12.92 5.73
CA PHE A 117 24.85 -14.25 5.22
C PHE A 117 25.28 -14.39 3.76
N ARG A 118 25.37 -15.63 3.32
CA ARG A 118 25.66 -15.93 1.92
C ARG A 118 24.39 -15.81 1.10
N SER A 119 24.39 -14.90 0.13
CA SER A 119 23.27 -14.81 -0.80
C SER A 119 23.24 -16.03 -1.69
N GLY A 120 22.14 -16.76 -1.70
CA GLY A 120 21.90 -17.86 -2.64
C GLY A 120 21.70 -17.32 -4.05
N GLY A 121 22.51 -17.76 -5.01
CA GLY A 121 22.37 -17.39 -6.42
C GLY A 121 22.89 -18.49 -7.34
N ALA A 122 22.40 -18.54 -8.58
CA ALA A 122 22.84 -19.51 -9.58
C ALA A 122 24.31 -19.28 -9.97
N GLY A 123 25.14 -20.18 -9.52
CA GLY A 123 26.42 -20.59 -10.02
C GLY A 123 27.48 -19.57 -10.49
N GLY A 124 28.52 -19.43 -9.70
CA GLY A 124 29.82 -18.88 -10.07
C GLY A 124 30.85 -19.16 -8.97
N GLN A 125 32.11 -19.28 -9.29
CA GLN A 125 33.19 -19.64 -8.33
C GLN A 125 33.32 -18.68 -7.13
N ASN A 126 32.77 -17.47 -7.20
CA ASN A 126 32.81 -16.45 -6.12
C ASN A 126 31.55 -16.43 -5.23
N VAL A 127 30.45 -17.05 -5.63
CA VAL A 127 29.18 -17.04 -4.87
C VAL A 127 29.29 -17.82 -3.55
N ASN A 128 30.17 -18.83 -3.52
CA ASN A 128 30.33 -19.70 -2.35
C ASN A 128 31.34 -19.20 -1.30
N LYS A 129 32.05 -18.09 -1.56
CA LYS A 129 33.16 -17.60 -0.69
C LYS A 129 32.88 -16.25 -0.04
N VAL A 130 31.92 -15.46 -0.52
CA VAL A 130 31.69 -14.09 -0.05
C VAL A 130 30.32 -13.99 0.59
N GLU A 131 30.27 -13.59 1.85
CA GLU A 131 29.06 -13.25 2.58
C GLU A 131 28.71 -11.78 2.30
N SER A 132 28.00 -11.52 1.21
CA SER A 132 27.61 -10.17 0.80
C SER A 132 26.19 -9.80 1.24
N GLY A 133 25.35 -10.78 1.56
CA GLY A 133 24.00 -10.54 2.06
C GLY A 133 24.03 -9.94 3.47
N VAL A 134 23.17 -8.97 3.70
CA VAL A 134 23.06 -8.26 4.99
C VAL A 134 21.63 -8.39 5.48
N ARG A 135 21.50 -8.72 6.76
CA ARG A 135 20.23 -8.75 7.46
C ARG A 135 20.29 -7.74 8.62
N LEU A 136 19.36 -6.81 8.59
CA LEU A 136 19.15 -5.84 9.67
C LEU A 136 17.96 -6.31 10.51
N ARG A 137 18.13 -6.29 11.81
CA ARG A 137 17.02 -6.48 12.77
C ARG A 137 16.93 -5.23 13.64
N TYR A 138 15.75 -4.67 13.69
CA TYR A 138 15.45 -3.52 14.51
C TYR A 138 14.33 -3.86 15.49
N GLN A 139 14.60 -3.72 16.77
CA GLN A 139 13.60 -3.88 17.81
C GLN A 139 12.90 -2.53 18.01
N PHE A 140 11.74 -2.39 17.41
CA PHE A 140 10.91 -1.20 17.55
C PHE A 140 10.01 -1.32 18.76
N LYS A 141 10.02 -0.28 19.59
CA LYS A 141 9.07 -0.12 20.67
C LYS A 141 8.20 1.10 20.40
N ASP A 142 6.91 0.89 20.27
CA ASP A 142 5.96 1.98 20.09
C ASP A 142 5.94 2.86 21.34
N PRO A 143 6.30 4.15 21.24
CA PRO A 143 6.34 5.06 22.38
C PRO A 143 4.96 5.35 22.99
N TYR A 144 3.88 5.08 22.26
CA TYR A 144 2.50 5.35 22.69
C TYR A 144 1.80 4.13 23.26
N THR A 145 1.95 2.97 22.63
CA THR A 145 1.29 1.71 23.06
C THR A 145 2.20 0.85 23.92
N GLY A 146 3.52 1.01 23.81
CA GLY A 146 4.52 0.17 24.47
C GLY A 146 4.67 -1.22 23.83
N GLU A 147 4.00 -1.48 22.72
CA GLU A 147 4.16 -2.73 21.97
C GLU A 147 5.55 -2.81 21.34
N GLU A 148 6.12 -4.00 21.36
CA GLU A 148 7.43 -4.27 20.76
C GLU A 148 7.26 -5.10 19.49
N GLU A 149 7.90 -4.67 18.42
CA GLU A 149 7.87 -5.33 17.12
C GLU A 149 9.29 -5.46 16.56
N GLU A 150 9.62 -6.63 16.02
CA GLU A 150 10.88 -6.85 15.32
C GLU A 150 10.72 -6.57 13.84
N ILE A 151 11.45 -5.57 13.34
CA ILE A 151 11.51 -5.27 11.91
C ILE A 151 12.74 -5.97 11.33
N LEU A 152 12.53 -6.83 10.34
CA LEU A 152 13.57 -7.58 9.66
C LEU A 152 13.70 -7.11 8.22
N ILE A 153 14.90 -6.63 7.85
CA ILE A 153 15.22 -6.21 6.50
C ILE A 153 16.41 -7.02 5.98
N GLU A 154 16.27 -7.58 4.79
CA GLU A 154 17.35 -8.29 4.11
C GLU A 154 17.70 -7.58 2.80
N ASN A 155 18.98 -7.38 2.55
CA ASN A 155 19.46 -6.81 1.30
C ASN A 155 20.57 -7.67 0.70
N THR A 156 20.41 -8.04 -0.58
CA THR A 156 21.31 -8.86 -1.38
C THR A 156 21.52 -8.28 -2.78
N GLU A 157 21.19 -7.02 -2.99
CA GLU A 157 21.18 -6.40 -4.33
C GLU A 157 22.54 -6.33 -4.98
N THR A 158 23.59 -6.19 -4.17
CA THR A 158 24.95 -6.08 -4.69
C THR A 158 25.86 -7.19 -4.14
N ARG A 159 27.05 -7.34 -4.73
CA ARG A 159 28.12 -8.22 -4.21
C ARG A 159 29.01 -7.51 -3.18
N ASP A 160 28.70 -6.26 -2.87
CA ASP A 160 29.42 -5.43 -1.94
C ASP A 160 28.62 -5.34 -0.63
N GLN A 161 29.16 -5.95 0.43
CA GLN A 161 28.52 -5.97 1.75
C GLN A 161 28.30 -4.56 2.35
N PRO A 162 29.28 -3.63 2.31
CA PRO A 162 29.06 -2.26 2.77
C PRO A 162 27.92 -1.57 2.06
N LYS A 163 27.78 -1.74 0.74
CA LYS A 163 26.71 -1.15 -0.04
C LYS A 163 25.35 -1.77 0.26
N ASN A 164 25.27 -3.08 0.48
CA ASN A 164 24.05 -3.74 0.92
C ASN A 164 23.62 -3.27 2.32
N ARG A 165 24.58 -2.96 3.20
CA ARG A 165 24.30 -2.40 4.51
C ARG A 165 23.78 -0.96 4.45
N GLU A 166 24.25 -0.17 3.49
CA GLU A 166 23.74 1.18 3.25
C GLU A 166 22.32 1.17 2.67
N ASN A 167 22.01 0.17 1.83
CA ASN A 167 20.70 0.02 1.18
C ASN A 167 19.62 -0.63 2.08
N ALA A 168 20.01 -1.27 3.17
CA ALA A 168 19.08 -1.88 4.13
C ALA A 168 18.60 -0.87 5.18
#